data_1c311b71eabc9eec6920ebbf11b3ef78
#
_entry.id   1c311b71eabc9eec6920ebbf11b3ef78
#
_cell.length_a   1.000
_cell.length_b   1.000
_cell.length_c   1.000
_cell.angle_alpha   90.00
_cell.angle_beta   90.00
_cell.angle_gamma   90.00
#
_symmetry.space_group_name_H-M   'P 1'
#
loop_
_entity.id
_entity.type
_entity.pdbx_description
1 polymer ?
#
loop_
_entity_poly.entity_id
_entity_poly.type
_entity_poly.pdbx_seq_one_letter_code
_entity_poly.pdbx_strand_id
1 'polypeptide(L)' 'MFERITVNPNQMGGVPCIRGLPIPVDSIVHMVADGKTVSEILEAMPDLTKEDVVEALQYAHYFYG' A
#
# COMPACT_ATOMS: atom_id res chain seq x y z
N MET A 1 -9.91 11.63 0.69
CA MET A 1 -8.55 11.83 1.19
C MET A 1 -7.60 10.74 0.71
N PHE A 2 -7.88 9.48 1.01
CA PHE A 2 -7.06 8.35 0.55
C PHE A 2 -7.79 7.63 -0.57
N GLU A 3 -7.84 8.24 -1.72
CA GLU A 3 -8.65 7.74 -2.84
C GLU A 3 -8.13 6.42 -3.40
N ARG A 4 -6.83 6.15 -3.22
CA ARG A 4 -6.20 4.91 -3.70
C ARG A 4 -6.28 3.77 -2.69
N ILE A 5 -6.81 4.03 -1.51
CA ILE A 5 -6.92 3.01 -0.46
C ILE A 5 -8.37 2.55 -0.38
N THR A 6 -8.59 1.25 -0.50
CA THR A 6 -9.91 0.65 -0.45
C THR A 6 -9.99 -0.39 0.66
N VAL A 7 -11.17 -0.54 1.24
CA VAL A 7 -11.43 -1.56 2.25
C VAL A 7 -12.62 -2.38 1.77
N ASN A 8 -12.40 -3.67 1.54
CA ASN A 8 -13.44 -4.59 1.12
C ASN A 8 -13.42 -5.77 2.09
N PRO A 9 -14.50 -5.99 2.87
CA PRO A 9 -14.52 -7.08 3.85
C PRO A 9 -14.31 -8.47 3.23
N ASN A 10 -14.51 -8.61 1.93
CA ASN A 10 -14.33 -9.88 1.23
C ASN A 10 -12.96 -10.03 0.59
N GLN A 11 -12.07 -9.05 0.78
CA GLN A 11 -10.73 -9.08 0.19
C GLN A 11 -9.67 -8.98 1.28
N MET A 12 -8.74 -9.92 1.29
CA MET A 12 -7.59 -9.92 2.21
C MET A 12 -8.01 -9.76 3.69
N GLY A 13 -9.17 -10.32 4.06
CA GLY A 13 -9.66 -10.24 5.43
C GLY A 13 -10.17 -8.85 5.83
N GLY A 14 -10.44 -7.97 4.86
CA GLY A 14 -10.96 -6.65 5.15
C GLY A 14 -9.91 -5.60 5.47
N VAL A 15 -8.62 -5.91 5.28
CA VAL A 15 -7.56 -4.92 5.52
C VAL A 15 -7.51 -3.88 4.39
N PRO A 16 -7.02 -2.67 4.67
CA PRO A 16 -6.84 -1.66 3.63
C PRO A 16 -5.90 -2.13 2.53
N CYS A 17 -6.32 -1.96 1.28
CA CYS A 17 -5.57 -2.38 0.10
C CYS A 17 -5.50 -1.24 -0.91
N ILE A 18 -4.65 -1.41 -1.92
CA ILE A 18 -4.44 -0.42 -2.97
C ILE A 18 -5.43 -0.65 -4.12
N ARG A 19 -6.32 0.32 -4.36
CA ARG A 19 -7.23 0.39 -5.53
C ARG A 19 -7.95 -0.94 -5.82
N GLY A 20 -8.43 -1.62 -4.78
CA GLY A 20 -9.10 -2.91 -4.96
C GLY A 20 -8.19 -4.06 -5.37
N LEU A 21 -6.88 -3.84 -5.46
CA LEU A 21 -5.91 -4.89 -5.74
C LEU A 21 -5.66 -5.71 -4.47
N PRO A 22 -5.30 -6.99 -4.59
CA PRO A 22 -4.97 -7.79 -3.41
C PRO A 22 -3.56 -7.46 -2.88
N ILE A 23 -3.32 -6.18 -2.63
CA ILE A 23 -2.05 -5.65 -2.13
C ILE A 23 -2.35 -4.80 -0.91
N PRO A 24 -2.19 -5.35 0.31
CA PRO A 24 -2.43 -4.58 1.53
C PRO A 24 -1.45 -3.43 1.68
N VAL A 25 -1.92 -2.34 2.28
CA VAL A 25 -1.06 -1.21 2.64
C VAL A 25 0.14 -1.69 3.47
N ASP A 26 -0.08 -2.63 4.39
CA ASP A 26 0.98 -3.17 5.24
C ASP A 26 2.12 -3.81 4.44
N SER A 27 1.83 -4.40 3.28
CA SER A 27 2.88 -4.98 2.44
C SER A 27 3.88 -3.92 1.99
N ILE A 28 3.37 -2.75 1.62
CA ILE A 28 4.21 -1.62 1.20
C ILE A 28 5.00 -1.08 2.40
N VAL A 29 4.35 -0.93 3.54
CA VAL A 29 4.99 -0.46 4.77
C VAL A 29 6.16 -1.38 5.16
N HIS A 30 5.95 -2.69 5.09
CA HIS A 30 6.98 -3.67 5.42
C HIS A 30 8.16 -3.58 4.46
N MET A 31 7.91 -3.39 3.17
CA MET A 31 9.00 -3.25 2.20
C MET A 31 9.85 -2.01 2.49
N VAL A 32 9.21 -0.90 2.85
CA VAL A 32 9.93 0.33 3.23
C VAL A 32 10.72 0.10 4.51
N ALA A 33 10.14 -0.58 5.49
CA ALA A 33 10.83 -0.90 6.75
C ALA A 33 12.04 -1.80 6.50
N ASP A 34 11.98 -2.66 5.47
CA ASP A 34 13.10 -3.51 5.08
C ASP A 34 14.15 -2.78 4.25
N GLY A 35 13.98 -1.49 4.03
CA GLY A 35 14.96 -0.67 3.31
C GLY A 35 14.77 -0.66 1.78
N LYS A 36 13.65 -1.13 1.28
CA LYS A 36 13.39 -1.08 -0.17
C LYS A 36 13.14 0.34 -0.63
N THR A 37 13.68 0.68 -1.78
CA THR A 37 13.37 1.96 -2.43
C THR A 37 12.02 1.87 -3.15
N VAL A 38 11.47 3.03 -3.54
CA VAL A 38 10.25 3.06 -4.34
C VAL A 38 10.45 2.29 -5.65
N SER A 39 11.59 2.46 -6.31
CA SER A 39 11.91 1.72 -7.54
C SER A 39 11.85 0.22 -7.33
N GLU A 40 12.42 -0.26 -6.23
CA GLU A 40 12.41 -1.70 -5.92
C GLU A 40 10.99 -2.20 -5.64
N ILE A 41 10.19 -1.40 -4.96
CA ILE A 41 8.79 -1.74 -4.71
C ILE A 41 8.01 -1.86 -6.02
N LEU A 42 8.20 -0.91 -6.92
CA LEU A 42 7.50 -0.92 -8.22
C LEU A 42 7.95 -2.07 -9.10
N GLU A 43 9.23 -2.48 -9.00
CA GLU A 43 9.70 -3.67 -9.71
C GLU A 43 9.05 -4.95 -9.18
N ALA A 44 8.91 -5.06 -7.85
CA ALA A 44 8.30 -6.23 -7.22
C ALA A 44 6.79 -6.28 -7.45
N MET A 45 6.16 -5.12 -7.55
CA MET A 45 4.70 -4.99 -7.67
C MET A 45 4.36 -4.07 -8.85
N PRO A 46 4.45 -4.58 -10.10
CA PRO A 46 4.29 -3.73 -11.29
C PRO A 46 2.89 -3.15 -11.47
N ASP A 47 1.89 -3.63 -10.74
CA ASP A 47 0.55 -3.06 -10.78
C ASP A 47 0.45 -1.74 -10.00
N LEU A 48 1.48 -1.40 -9.21
CA LEU A 48 1.50 -0.18 -8.44
C LEU A 48 2.14 0.96 -9.21
N THR A 49 1.71 2.18 -8.87
CA THR A 49 2.37 3.40 -9.32
C THR A 49 3.10 4.04 -8.15
N LYS A 50 3.97 5.00 -8.45
CA LYS A 50 4.66 5.76 -7.40
C LYS A 50 3.65 6.43 -6.46
N GLU A 51 2.57 6.97 -7.02
CA GLU A 51 1.52 7.63 -6.24
C GLU A 51 0.83 6.66 -5.28
N ASP A 52 0.66 5.40 -5.71
CA ASP A 52 0.11 4.36 -4.83
C ASP A 52 0.99 4.16 -3.61
N VAL A 53 2.30 4.07 -3.81
CA VAL A 53 3.26 3.89 -2.72
C VAL A 53 3.24 5.08 -1.77
N VAL A 54 3.26 6.29 -2.31
CA VAL A 54 3.22 7.51 -1.50
C VAL A 54 1.96 7.55 -0.65
N GLU A 55 0.81 7.30 -1.26
CA GLU A 55 -0.46 7.36 -0.52
C GLU A 55 -0.55 6.26 0.53
N ALA A 56 -0.02 5.07 0.24
CA ALA A 56 0.03 3.98 1.22
C ALA A 56 0.83 4.38 2.45
N LEU A 57 1.96 5.05 2.26
CA LEU A 57 2.79 5.51 3.37
C LEU A 57 2.11 6.64 4.14
N GLN A 58 1.43 7.54 3.46
CA GLN A 58 0.66 8.59 4.11
C GLN A 58 -0.49 8.00 4.93
N TYR A 59 -1.18 7.02 4.40
CA TYR A 59 -2.24 6.32 5.09
C TYR A 59 -1.72 5.67 6.37
N ALA A 60 -0.62 4.95 6.26
CA ALA A 60 -0.01 4.28 7.42
C ALA A 60 0.41 5.29 8.48
N HIS A 61 1.00 6.40 8.07
CA HIS A 61 1.41 7.45 8.99
C HIS A 61 0.20 8.04 9.72
N TYR A 62 -0.88 8.28 9.00
CA TYR A 62 -2.09 8.90 9.56
C TYR A 62 -2.78 7.98 10.57
N PHE A 63 -2.89 6.68 10.25
CA PHE A 63 -3.66 5.75 11.09
C PHE A 63 -2.83 4.97 12.10
N TYR A 64 -1.56 4.73 11.82
CA TYR A 64 -0.74 3.88 12.69
C TYR A 64 0.43 4.61 13.34
N GLY A 65 0.65 5.78 12.92
CA GLY A 65 1.78 6.40 13.40
C GLY A 65 2.36 7.36 13.70
#